data_11c420bcdeba20ee6c8dd5f6dfaf7816
#
_entry.id   11c420bcdeba20ee6c8dd5f6dfaf7816
#
_cell.length_a   1.000
_cell.length_b   1.000
_cell.length_c   1.000
_cell.angle_alpha   90.00
_cell.angle_beta   90.00
_cell.angle_gamma   90.00
#
_symmetry.space_group_name_H-M   'P 1'
#
loop_
_entity.id
_entity.type
_entity.pdbx_description
1 polymer ?
#
loop_
_entity_poly.entity_id
_entity_poly.type
_entity_poly.pdbx_seq_one_letter_code
_entity_poly.pdbx_strand_id
1 'polypeptide(L)'
;MLGTTSASKKLAQMVYGYWQSQCLYIATNLGIPNLLQSESMTVEAIAKATSTKVETLYVLLRALAHLGVFVEKPGRVFAATELSQLLITNAGPSVGHFLMHITEPSMWDAWRELGDSLKTGEVAFERAHGKKFYEFFMTENPDSRNLFNNAMSFLTNQAIDSLFEVYDFGQFDTVMDVGGNQGALIAYIVKKFGCKGILFDLPHEVETAPDYLSKQGLDENQVKVIGGNALEEIPKGADAIVMKYFLSVFSSQDTIKVLTGCKKALPKEGKVILLQTLVPPRGAPVEYPDGTIPALAAVQMMVTNPGGYWRTEQEYKELFETSGFQLEKVIYTGTSLTVMEFSTLS
;
A
#
# COMPACT_ATOMS: atom_id res chain seq x y z
N MET A 1 15.83 -17.85 28.93
CA MET A 1 14.96 -16.71 29.35
C MET A 1 15.52 -15.45 28.73
N LEU A 2 14.77 -14.79 27.90
CA LEU A 2 15.08 -13.46 27.40
C LEU A 2 15.04 -12.53 28.61
N GLY A 3 16.15 -11.87 28.94
CA GLY A 3 16.44 -11.19 30.19
C GLY A 3 15.37 -10.23 30.75
N THR A 4 15.59 -9.73 31.95
CA THR A 4 14.61 -8.92 32.72
C THR A 4 14.72 -7.41 32.47
N THR A 5 15.71 -6.93 31.71
CA THR A 5 15.89 -5.50 31.40
C THR A 5 14.85 -5.00 30.40
N SER A 6 14.55 -3.69 30.41
CA SER A 6 13.66 -3.04 29.44
C SER A 6 14.09 -3.31 27.99
N ALA A 7 15.41 -3.26 27.71
CA ALA A 7 15.96 -3.53 26.39
C ALA A 7 15.74 -4.98 25.93
N SER A 8 15.95 -5.96 26.81
CA SER A 8 15.73 -7.37 26.48
C SER A 8 14.25 -7.70 26.24
N LYS A 9 13.34 -7.07 26.97
CA LYS A 9 11.89 -7.20 26.73
C LYS A 9 11.50 -6.63 25.36
N LYS A 10 12.03 -5.46 25.00
CA LYS A 10 11.78 -4.82 23.69
C LYS A 10 12.29 -5.70 22.54
N LEU A 11 13.51 -6.25 22.64
CA LEU A 11 14.04 -7.18 21.64
C LEU A 11 13.19 -8.46 21.53
N ALA A 12 12.73 -9.02 22.65
CA ALA A 12 11.84 -10.18 22.66
C ALA A 12 10.54 -9.90 21.91
N GLN A 13 9.92 -8.74 22.13
CA GLN A 13 8.71 -8.33 21.41
C GLN A 13 8.96 -8.24 19.90
N MET A 14 10.10 -7.67 19.46
CA MET A 14 10.48 -7.63 18.05
C MET A 14 10.69 -9.03 17.46
N VAL A 15 11.33 -9.95 18.20
CA VAL A 15 11.52 -11.35 17.76
C VAL A 15 10.19 -12.08 17.58
N TYR A 16 9.21 -11.85 18.46
CA TYR A 16 7.89 -12.46 18.35
C TYR A 16 7.00 -11.85 17.25
N GLY A 17 7.40 -10.71 16.69
CA GLY A 17 6.60 -10.01 15.67
C GLY A 17 6.24 -10.89 14.48
N TYR A 18 7.18 -11.71 13.97
CA TYR A 18 6.88 -12.58 12.84
C TYR A 18 5.90 -13.71 13.19
N TRP A 19 5.89 -14.22 14.43
CA TRP A 19 4.89 -15.20 14.88
C TRP A 19 3.49 -14.57 14.90
N GLN A 20 3.38 -13.34 15.39
CA GLN A 20 2.13 -12.59 15.39
C GLN A 20 1.61 -12.39 13.97
N SER A 21 2.48 -11.94 13.05
CA SER A 21 2.12 -11.74 11.65
C SER A 21 1.63 -13.02 10.98
N GLN A 22 2.29 -14.17 11.24
CA GLN A 22 1.85 -15.46 10.70
C GLN A 22 0.52 -15.93 11.29
N CYS A 23 0.30 -15.79 12.60
CA CYS A 23 -0.98 -16.13 13.22
C CYS A 23 -2.12 -15.29 12.64
N LEU A 24 -1.91 -14.00 12.46
CA LEU A 24 -2.88 -13.08 11.85
C LEU A 24 -3.17 -13.45 10.39
N TYR A 25 -2.11 -13.72 9.61
CA TYR A 25 -2.25 -14.16 8.22
C TYR A 25 -3.11 -15.42 8.10
N ILE A 26 -2.76 -16.48 8.86
CA ILE A 26 -3.48 -17.75 8.79
C ILE A 26 -4.95 -17.59 9.22
N ALA A 27 -5.23 -16.85 10.31
CA ALA A 27 -6.60 -16.63 10.74
C ALA A 27 -7.43 -15.86 9.69
N THR A 28 -6.83 -14.84 9.06
CA THR A 28 -7.50 -14.04 8.02
C THR A 28 -7.70 -14.86 6.74
N ASN A 29 -6.68 -15.61 6.31
CA ASN A 29 -6.72 -16.47 5.13
C ASN A 29 -7.74 -17.62 5.26
N LEU A 30 -7.93 -18.16 6.47
CA LEU A 30 -8.98 -19.13 6.78
C LEU A 30 -10.38 -18.48 6.87
N GLY A 31 -10.49 -17.16 6.75
CA GLY A 31 -11.75 -16.44 6.84
C GLY A 31 -12.37 -16.40 8.24
N ILE A 32 -11.58 -16.66 9.30
CA ILE A 32 -12.10 -16.72 10.68
C ILE A 32 -12.74 -15.38 11.12
N PRO A 33 -12.14 -14.19 10.80
CA PRO A 33 -12.81 -12.92 11.09
C PRO A 33 -14.18 -12.79 10.41
N ASN A 34 -14.31 -13.26 9.17
CA ASN A 34 -15.58 -13.24 8.43
C ASN A 34 -16.63 -14.18 9.08
N LEU A 35 -16.23 -15.36 9.56
CA LEU A 35 -17.12 -16.30 10.25
C LEU A 35 -17.64 -15.73 11.57
N LEU A 36 -16.81 -15.00 12.31
CA LEU A 36 -17.15 -14.44 13.62
C LEU A 36 -17.80 -13.05 13.53
N GLN A 37 -18.03 -12.53 12.33
CA GLN A 37 -18.55 -11.17 12.11
C GLN A 37 -19.89 -10.93 12.79
N SER A 38 -20.79 -11.92 12.75
CA SER A 38 -22.17 -11.77 13.21
C SER A 38 -22.46 -12.49 14.53
N GLU A 39 -21.73 -13.55 14.84
CA GLU A 39 -22.00 -14.37 16.03
C GLU A 39 -20.75 -15.05 16.58
N SER A 40 -20.82 -15.44 17.84
CA SER A 40 -19.77 -16.24 18.48
C SER A 40 -19.91 -17.70 18.05
N MET A 41 -18.78 -18.39 17.82
CA MET A 41 -18.76 -19.79 17.41
C MET A 41 -17.87 -20.63 18.31
N THR A 42 -18.19 -21.90 18.49
CA THR A 42 -17.29 -22.85 19.15
C THR A 42 -16.11 -23.17 18.26
N VAL A 43 -14.98 -23.57 18.85
CA VAL A 43 -13.79 -23.98 18.08
C VAL A 43 -14.10 -25.14 17.12
N GLU A 44 -15.00 -26.07 17.50
CA GLU A 44 -15.44 -27.19 16.66
C GLU A 44 -16.20 -26.70 15.43
N ALA A 45 -17.07 -25.70 15.58
CA ALA A 45 -17.81 -25.11 14.48
C ALA A 45 -16.86 -24.35 13.51
N ILE A 46 -15.90 -23.59 14.05
CA ILE A 46 -14.88 -22.90 13.25
C ILE A 46 -14.00 -23.92 12.52
N ALA A 47 -13.53 -24.96 13.22
CA ALA A 47 -12.70 -26.01 12.63
C ALA A 47 -13.41 -26.73 11.46
N LYS A 48 -14.71 -27.00 11.61
CA LYS A 48 -15.53 -27.57 10.54
C LYS A 48 -15.64 -26.63 9.35
N ALA A 49 -15.90 -25.34 9.59
CA ALA A 49 -16.05 -24.33 8.53
C ALA A 49 -14.73 -24.08 7.77
N THR A 50 -13.59 -24.17 8.47
CA THR A 50 -12.25 -23.93 7.90
C THR A 50 -11.51 -25.20 7.48
N SER A 51 -12.13 -26.38 7.61
CA SER A 51 -11.51 -27.70 7.32
C SER A 51 -10.20 -27.93 8.10
N THR A 52 -10.12 -27.43 9.33
CA THR A 52 -8.94 -27.55 10.21
C THR A 52 -9.17 -28.58 11.32
N LYS A 53 -8.10 -28.93 12.03
CA LYS A 53 -8.18 -29.80 13.22
C LYS A 53 -8.47 -28.96 14.47
N VAL A 54 -9.44 -29.36 15.27
CA VAL A 54 -9.93 -28.64 16.46
C VAL A 54 -8.80 -28.25 17.40
N GLU A 55 -7.95 -29.21 17.79
CA GLU A 55 -6.94 -28.95 18.82
C GLU A 55 -5.83 -27.99 18.34
N THR A 56 -5.40 -28.09 17.09
CA THR A 56 -4.39 -27.16 16.53
C THR A 56 -4.97 -25.77 16.29
N LEU A 57 -6.22 -25.71 15.81
CA LEU A 57 -6.94 -24.44 15.68
C LEU A 57 -7.14 -23.75 17.03
N TYR A 58 -7.47 -24.54 18.08
CA TYR A 58 -7.65 -23.98 19.41
C TYR A 58 -6.40 -23.30 19.95
N VAL A 59 -5.20 -23.88 19.69
CA VAL A 59 -3.92 -23.22 20.07
C VAL A 59 -3.75 -21.89 19.37
N LEU A 60 -4.04 -21.82 18.05
CA LEU A 60 -3.97 -20.58 17.29
C LEU A 60 -4.96 -19.52 17.82
N LEU A 61 -6.22 -19.90 17.99
CA LEU A 61 -7.26 -18.99 18.47
C LEU A 61 -6.99 -18.45 19.87
N ARG A 62 -6.47 -19.27 20.76
CA ARG A 62 -6.03 -18.83 22.10
C ARG A 62 -4.89 -17.83 22.03
N ALA A 63 -3.90 -18.06 21.17
CA ALA A 63 -2.80 -17.11 20.98
C ALA A 63 -3.34 -15.75 20.50
N LEU A 64 -4.25 -15.76 19.51
CA LEU A 64 -4.88 -14.56 19.00
C LEU A 64 -5.83 -13.89 20.01
N ALA A 65 -6.50 -14.67 20.87
CA ALA A 65 -7.29 -14.12 21.97
C ALA A 65 -6.40 -13.41 23.02
N HIS A 66 -5.22 -13.97 23.33
CA HIS A 66 -4.25 -13.30 24.21
C HIS A 66 -3.70 -11.99 23.64
N LEU A 67 -3.67 -11.88 22.29
CA LEU A 67 -3.31 -10.65 21.59
C LEU A 67 -4.48 -9.67 21.43
N GLY A 68 -5.68 -10.03 21.91
CA GLY A 68 -6.89 -9.21 21.82
C GLY A 68 -7.60 -9.25 20.47
N VAL A 69 -7.15 -10.10 19.53
CA VAL A 69 -7.77 -10.22 18.20
C VAL A 69 -9.15 -10.87 18.29
N PHE A 70 -9.31 -11.84 19.18
CA PHE A 70 -10.58 -12.49 19.51
C PHE A 70 -10.84 -12.48 21.01
N VAL A 71 -12.05 -12.81 21.42
CA VAL A 71 -12.40 -13.09 22.83
C VAL A 71 -12.73 -14.57 22.96
N GLU A 72 -12.04 -15.26 23.87
CA GLU A 72 -12.42 -16.61 24.28
C GLU A 72 -13.44 -16.54 25.43
N LYS A 73 -14.58 -17.22 25.25
CA LYS A 73 -15.64 -17.39 26.24
C LYS A 73 -15.63 -18.82 26.80
N PRO A 74 -16.29 -19.09 27.92
CA PRO A 74 -16.45 -20.46 28.44
C PRO A 74 -16.97 -21.44 27.38
N GLY A 75 -16.46 -22.68 27.39
CA GLY A 75 -16.84 -23.71 26.42
C GLY A 75 -16.08 -23.63 25.09
N ARG A 76 -14.89 -23.04 25.06
CA ARG A 76 -14.07 -22.85 23.84
C ARG A 76 -14.83 -22.09 22.75
N VAL A 77 -15.62 -21.09 23.11
CA VAL A 77 -16.38 -20.23 22.21
C VAL A 77 -15.57 -18.97 21.93
N PHE A 78 -15.46 -18.60 20.67
CA PHE A 78 -14.74 -17.39 20.25
C PHE A 78 -15.70 -16.34 19.69
N ALA A 79 -15.41 -15.08 19.98
CA ALA A 79 -16.15 -13.92 19.49
C ALA A 79 -15.22 -12.89 18.86
N ALA A 80 -15.76 -12.07 17.98
CA ALA A 80 -15.05 -10.95 17.38
C ALA A 80 -14.72 -9.85 18.40
N THR A 81 -13.69 -9.07 18.10
CA THR A 81 -13.33 -7.82 18.75
C THR A 81 -13.25 -6.72 17.68
N GLU A 82 -13.02 -5.47 18.09
CA GLU A 82 -12.73 -4.38 17.16
C GLU A 82 -11.53 -4.70 16.26
N LEU A 83 -10.48 -5.35 16.78
CA LEU A 83 -9.32 -5.74 15.98
C LEU A 83 -9.67 -6.77 14.90
N SER A 84 -10.45 -7.81 15.24
CA SER A 84 -10.83 -8.81 14.25
C SER A 84 -11.81 -8.28 13.20
N GLN A 85 -12.60 -7.27 13.51
CA GLN A 85 -13.46 -6.61 12.53
C GLN A 85 -12.67 -5.91 11.44
N LEU A 86 -11.50 -5.36 11.76
CA LEU A 86 -10.58 -4.77 10.76
C LEU A 86 -9.99 -5.81 9.79
N LEU A 87 -10.00 -7.09 10.18
CA LEU A 87 -9.48 -8.20 9.37
C LEU A 87 -10.52 -8.83 8.43
N ILE A 88 -11.75 -8.33 8.42
CA ILE A 88 -12.82 -8.80 7.53
C ILE A 88 -12.46 -8.48 6.07
N THR A 89 -12.62 -9.46 5.17
CA THR A 89 -12.23 -9.35 3.75
C THR A 89 -13.39 -9.46 2.77
N ASN A 90 -14.60 -9.75 3.22
CA ASN A 90 -15.78 -9.92 2.37
C ASN A 90 -16.64 -8.65 2.23
N ALA A 91 -16.23 -7.54 2.84
CA ALA A 91 -16.97 -6.28 2.84
C ALA A 91 -16.28 -5.13 2.09
N GLY A 92 -15.27 -5.42 1.26
CA GLY A 92 -14.46 -4.45 0.51
C GLY A 92 -13.03 -4.32 1.01
N PRO A 93 -12.24 -3.37 0.47
CA PRO A 93 -10.85 -3.15 0.86
C PRO A 93 -10.70 -2.92 2.36
N SER A 94 -9.78 -3.65 3.01
CA SER A 94 -9.64 -3.65 4.48
C SER A 94 -8.20 -3.85 4.94
N VAL A 95 -7.93 -3.63 6.23
CA VAL A 95 -6.66 -4.01 6.90
C VAL A 95 -6.34 -5.47 6.64
N GLY A 96 -7.36 -6.36 6.62
CA GLY A 96 -7.19 -7.78 6.32
C GLY A 96 -6.56 -8.03 4.96
N HIS A 97 -6.95 -7.30 3.92
CA HIS A 97 -6.34 -7.42 2.60
C HIS A 97 -4.88 -6.94 2.60
N PHE A 98 -4.61 -5.81 3.25
CA PHE A 98 -3.25 -5.29 3.37
C PHE A 98 -2.35 -6.27 4.14
N LEU A 99 -2.81 -6.76 5.30
CA LEU A 99 -2.11 -7.76 6.09
C LEU A 99 -1.82 -9.03 5.26
N MET A 100 -2.83 -9.58 4.59
CA MET A 100 -2.66 -10.78 3.78
C MET A 100 -1.64 -10.55 2.67
N HIS A 101 -1.70 -9.40 1.97
CA HIS A 101 -0.76 -9.10 0.89
C HIS A 101 0.69 -9.02 1.37
N ILE A 102 0.98 -8.32 2.48
CA ILE A 102 2.36 -8.17 2.98
C ILE A 102 2.88 -9.39 3.72
N THR A 103 2.03 -10.38 4.04
CA THR A 103 2.39 -11.61 4.78
C THR A 103 2.06 -12.91 4.04
N GLU A 104 1.67 -12.85 2.76
CA GLU A 104 1.48 -14.05 1.93
C GLU A 104 2.80 -14.82 1.70
N PRO A 105 2.75 -16.12 1.35
CA PRO A 105 3.93 -16.95 1.20
C PRO A 105 5.01 -16.36 0.28
N SER A 106 4.61 -15.74 -0.84
CA SER A 106 5.53 -15.11 -1.79
C SER A 106 6.36 -13.99 -1.15
N MET A 107 5.76 -13.21 -0.25
CA MET A 107 6.47 -12.19 0.50
C MET A 107 7.44 -12.76 1.52
N TRP A 108 7.06 -13.85 2.21
CA TRP A 108 7.96 -14.54 3.13
C TRP A 108 9.17 -15.11 2.42
N ASP A 109 9.00 -15.68 1.26
CA ASP A 109 10.10 -16.23 0.46
C ASP A 109 11.05 -15.10 0.03
N ALA A 110 10.53 -13.96 -0.40
CA ALA A 110 11.34 -12.78 -0.71
C ALA A 110 12.13 -12.26 0.52
N TRP A 111 11.50 -12.15 1.69
CA TRP A 111 12.19 -11.71 2.91
C TRP A 111 13.28 -12.67 3.37
N ARG A 112 13.20 -13.96 3.08
CA ARG A 112 14.28 -14.93 3.35
C ARG A 112 15.54 -14.63 2.55
N GLU A 113 15.42 -14.05 1.36
CA GLU A 113 16.52 -13.65 0.49
C GLU A 113 17.17 -12.30 0.90
N LEU A 114 16.64 -11.58 1.89
CA LEU A 114 17.15 -10.27 2.30
C LEU A 114 18.65 -10.26 2.59
N GLY A 115 19.18 -11.30 3.27
CA GLY A 115 20.59 -11.39 3.63
C GLY A 115 21.51 -11.44 2.41
N ASP A 116 21.12 -12.14 1.36
CA ASP A 116 21.87 -12.24 0.12
C ASP A 116 21.66 -11.03 -0.78
N SER A 117 20.44 -10.49 -0.82
CA SER A 117 20.15 -9.21 -1.46
C SER A 117 21.05 -8.07 -0.97
N LEU A 118 21.29 -7.97 0.35
CA LEU A 118 22.20 -6.98 0.93
C LEU A 118 23.66 -7.15 0.48
N LYS A 119 24.10 -8.36 0.15
CA LYS A 119 25.46 -8.65 -0.31
C LYS A 119 25.63 -8.41 -1.82
N THR A 120 24.60 -8.75 -2.60
CA THR A 120 24.70 -8.75 -4.07
C THR A 120 24.13 -7.49 -4.71
N GLY A 121 23.23 -6.79 -4.01
CA GLY A 121 22.44 -5.69 -4.56
C GLY A 121 21.27 -6.13 -5.46
N GLU A 122 21.07 -7.46 -5.62
CA GLU A 122 19.94 -7.99 -6.38
C GLU A 122 18.64 -7.89 -5.57
N VAL A 123 17.51 -7.76 -6.27
CA VAL A 123 16.19 -7.68 -5.62
C VAL A 123 15.84 -9.03 -5.01
N ALA A 124 15.52 -9.05 -3.72
CA ALA A 124 15.23 -10.26 -2.97
C ALA A 124 14.02 -11.02 -3.56
N PHE A 125 12.98 -10.31 -4.00
CA PHE A 125 11.81 -10.91 -4.63
C PHE A 125 12.15 -11.60 -5.96
N GLU A 126 12.96 -10.98 -6.81
CA GLU A 126 13.41 -11.56 -8.07
C GLU A 126 14.30 -12.79 -7.84
N ARG A 127 15.13 -12.79 -6.81
CA ARG A 127 15.93 -13.95 -6.39
C ARG A 127 15.05 -15.12 -5.96
N ALA A 128 14.01 -14.85 -5.17
CA ALA A 128 13.10 -15.90 -4.68
C ALA A 128 12.22 -16.51 -5.78
N HIS A 129 11.76 -15.69 -6.73
CA HIS A 129 10.70 -16.08 -7.67
C HIS A 129 11.12 -16.10 -9.13
N GLY A 130 12.29 -15.57 -9.49
CA GLY A 130 12.76 -15.47 -10.87
C GLY A 130 11.98 -14.49 -11.74
N LYS A 131 11.11 -13.68 -11.14
CA LYS A 131 10.24 -12.69 -11.80
C LYS A 131 10.21 -11.39 -11.02
N LYS A 132 9.95 -10.28 -11.71
CA LYS A 132 9.71 -9.00 -11.08
C LYS A 132 8.42 -9.03 -10.25
N PHE A 133 8.37 -8.22 -9.21
CA PHE A 133 7.25 -8.15 -8.26
C PHE A 133 5.89 -8.01 -8.96
N TYR A 134 5.70 -6.97 -9.78
CA TYR A 134 4.43 -6.75 -10.48
C TYR A 134 4.12 -7.86 -11.51
N GLU A 135 5.12 -8.34 -12.25
CA GLU A 135 4.94 -9.44 -13.19
C GLU A 135 4.42 -10.69 -12.50
N PHE A 136 5.00 -11.04 -11.34
CA PHE A 136 4.58 -12.20 -10.56
C PHE A 136 3.09 -12.12 -10.18
N PHE A 137 2.65 -11.01 -9.59
CA PHE A 137 1.26 -10.84 -9.18
C PHE A 137 0.27 -10.80 -10.35
N MET A 138 0.72 -10.32 -11.52
CA MET A 138 -0.14 -10.27 -12.71
C MET A 138 -0.27 -11.60 -13.44
N THR A 139 0.76 -12.46 -13.40
CA THR A 139 0.82 -13.66 -14.25
C THR A 139 0.58 -14.97 -13.51
N GLU A 140 0.94 -15.08 -12.24
CA GLU A 140 0.97 -16.35 -11.54
C GLU A 140 -0.33 -16.69 -10.81
N ASN A 141 -1.01 -15.71 -10.26
CA ASN A 141 -2.19 -15.97 -9.43
C ASN A 141 -3.20 -14.81 -9.45
N PRO A 142 -4.38 -14.99 -10.07
CA PRO A 142 -5.44 -13.98 -10.08
C PRO A 142 -5.92 -13.57 -8.67
N ASP A 143 -5.87 -14.48 -7.69
CA ASP A 143 -6.28 -14.17 -6.32
C ASP A 143 -5.28 -13.23 -5.66
N SER A 144 -3.97 -13.41 -5.88
CA SER A 144 -2.93 -12.49 -5.41
C SER A 144 -3.06 -11.10 -6.06
N ARG A 145 -3.42 -11.02 -7.35
CA ARG A 145 -3.72 -9.75 -8.02
C ARG A 145 -4.88 -9.02 -7.34
N ASN A 146 -5.99 -9.72 -7.10
CA ASN A 146 -7.15 -9.14 -6.41
C ASN A 146 -6.80 -8.69 -4.99
N LEU A 147 -5.99 -9.47 -4.29
CA LEU A 147 -5.50 -9.16 -2.96
C LEU A 147 -4.66 -7.88 -2.97
N PHE A 148 -3.71 -7.76 -3.89
CA PHE A 148 -2.90 -6.56 -4.09
C PHE A 148 -3.76 -5.33 -4.36
N ASN A 149 -4.70 -5.40 -5.31
CA ASN A 149 -5.58 -4.30 -5.67
C ASN A 149 -6.43 -3.82 -4.49
N ASN A 150 -6.99 -4.75 -3.70
CA ASN A 150 -7.74 -4.39 -2.49
C ASN A 150 -6.85 -3.79 -1.40
N ALA A 151 -5.62 -4.29 -1.22
CA ALA A 151 -4.66 -3.73 -0.29
C ALA A 151 -4.27 -2.29 -0.67
N MET A 152 -4.02 -2.01 -1.95
CA MET A 152 -3.70 -0.65 -2.44
C MET A 152 -4.90 0.29 -2.33
N SER A 153 -6.11 -0.19 -2.61
CA SER A 153 -7.34 0.59 -2.42
C SER A 153 -7.60 0.89 -0.95
N PHE A 154 -7.33 -0.06 -0.05
CA PHE A 154 -7.41 0.19 1.39
C PHE A 154 -6.48 1.33 1.83
N LEU A 155 -5.21 1.32 1.41
CA LEU A 155 -4.26 2.39 1.71
C LEU A 155 -4.73 3.75 1.17
N THR A 156 -5.38 3.76 -0.01
CA THR A 156 -5.98 4.98 -0.56
C THR A 156 -7.14 5.47 0.30
N ASN A 157 -8.06 4.57 0.66
CA ASN A 157 -9.23 4.91 1.47
C ASN A 157 -8.83 5.49 2.84
N GLN A 158 -7.79 4.96 3.47
CA GLN A 158 -7.28 5.48 4.74
C GLN A 158 -6.68 6.89 4.64
N ALA A 159 -6.06 7.20 3.50
CA ALA A 159 -5.37 8.46 3.31
C ALA A 159 -6.30 9.59 2.81
N ILE A 160 -7.46 9.24 2.24
CA ILE A 160 -8.23 10.19 1.42
C ILE A 160 -8.82 11.35 2.23
N ASP A 161 -9.36 11.08 3.40
CA ASP A 161 -9.99 12.11 4.22
C ASP A 161 -8.93 13.13 4.68
N SER A 162 -7.82 12.68 5.26
CA SER A 162 -6.73 13.53 5.70
C SER A 162 -6.07 14.30 4.54
N LEU A 163 -6.01 13.69 3.34
CA LEU A 163 -5.52 14.37 2.15
C LEU A 163 -6.44 15.52 1.75
N PHE A 164 -7.76 15.29 1.71
CA PHE A 164 -8.72 16.30 1.25
C PHE A 164 -9.03 17.39 2.29
N GLU A 165 -8.62 17.21 3.54
CA GLU A 165 -8.62 18.28 4.54
C GLU A 165 -7.52 19.32 4.31
N VAL A 166 -6.40 18.90 3.69
CA VAL A 166 -5.21 19.75 3.57
C VAL A 166 -4.87 20.15 2.12
N TYR A 167 -5.43 19.46 1.11
CA TYR A 167 -5.12 19.72 -0.28
C TYR A 167 -6.38 19.77 -1.17
N ASP A 168 -6.55 20.90 -1.87
CA ASP A 168 -7.67 21.16 -2.78
C ASP A 168 -7.29 20.85 -4.23
N PHE A 169 -7.85 19.77 -4.80
CA PHE A 169 -7.71 19.44 -6.23
C PHE A 169 -8.69 20.19 -7.12
N GLY A 170 -9.68 20.91 -6.57
CA GLY A 170 -10.64 21.70 -7.33
C GLY A 170 -10.05 22.92 -8.01
N GLN A 171 -8.79 23.25 -7.73
CA GLN A 171 -8.04 24.28 -8.46
C GLN A 171 -7.60 23.87 -9.87
N PHE A 172 -7.77 22.59 -10.25
CA PHE A 172 -7.38 22.02 -11.54
C PHE A 172 -8.61 21.63 -12.37
N ASP A 173 -8.58 21.86 -13.68
CA ASP A 173 -9.64 21.41 -14.60
C ASP A 173 -9.53 19.90 -14.87
N THR A 174 -8.29 19.40 -15.01
CA THR A 174 -8.03 17.98 -15.28
C THR A 174 -6.84 17.46 -14.47
N VAL A 175 -7.06 16.44 -13.68
CA VAL A 175 -6.03 15.76 -12.89
C VAL A 175 -5.71 14.40 -13.51
N MET A 176 -4.44 14.08 -13.68
CA MET A 176 -3.96 12.75 -14.12
C MET A 176 -3.37 12.00 -12.94
N ASP A 177 -3.86 10.81 -12.67
CA ASP A 177 -3.31 9.87 -11.69
C ASP A 177 -2.37 8.89 -12.40
N VAL A 178 -1.06 9.07 -12.18
CA VAL A 178 -0.01 8.24 -12.79
C VAL A 178 0.39 7.13 -11.81
N GLY A 179 0.25 5.88 -12.26
CA GLY A 179 0.39 4.70 -11.41
C GLY A 179 -0.84 4.47 -10.54
N GLY A 180 -2.04 4.84 -11.05
CA GLY A 180 -3.28 4.83 -10.29
C GLY A 180 -3.98 3.46 -10.22
N ASN A 181 -3.41 2.40 -10.83
CA ASN A 181 -3.96 1.04 -10.84
C ASN A 181 -5.41 1.04 -11.33
N GLN A 182 -6.37 0.55 -10.53
CA GLN A 182 -7.80 0.56 -10.91
C GLN A 182 -8.49 1.92 -10.73
N GLY A 183 -7.79 2.98 -10.29
CA GLY A 183 -8.29 4.35 -10.26
C GLY A 183 -8.99 4.77 -8.97
N ALA A 184 -8.64 4.17 -7.83
CA ALA A 184 -9.27 4.52 -6.55
C ALA A 184 -9.06 6.00 -6.18
N LEU A 185 -7.83 6.52 -6.29
CA LEU A 185 -7.54 7.92 -5.95
C LEU A 185 -8.23 8.89 -6.89
N ILE A 186 -8.11 8.67 -8.21
CA ILE A 186 -8.73 9.59 -9.20
C ILE A 186 -10.25 9.60 -9.08
N ALA A 187 -10.89 8.46 -8.73
CA ALA A 187 -12.32 8.40 -8.49
C ALA A 187 -12.74 9.32 -7.32
N TYR A 188 -11.99 9.30 -6.22
CA TYR A 188 -12.26 10.19 -5.08
C TYR A 188 -12.06 11.66 -5.44
N ILE A 189 -10.96 11.98 -6.15
CA ILE A 189 -10.68 13.37 -6.59
C ILE A 189 -11.81 13.90 -7.46
N VAL A 190 -12.19 13.17 -8.52
CA VAL A 190 -13.25 13.59 -9.44
C VAL A 190 -14.60 13.75 -8.73
N LYS A 191 -14.97 12.80 -7.87
CA LYS A 191 -16.23 12.88 -7.11
C LYS A 191 -16.28 14.04 -6.14
N LYS A 192 -15.18 14.35 -5.48
CA LYS A 192 -15.09 15.41 -4.46
C LYS A 192 -15.05 16.80 -5.08
N PHE A 193 -14.23 16.97 -6.11
CA PHE A 193 -13.88 18.30 -6.63
C PHE A 193 -14.55 18.63 -7.98
N GLY A 194 -15.12 17.64 -8.66
CA GLY A 194 -15.84 17.87 -9.93
C GLY A 194 -14.93 18.12 -11.14
N CYS A 195 -13.60 18.01 -10.99
CA CYS A 195 -12.64 18.08 -12.09
C CYS A 195 -12.73 16.85 -13.00
N LYS A 196 -12.11 16.90 -14.18
CA LYS A 196 -11.92 15.71 -15.03
C LYS A 196 -10.76 14.89 -14.54
N GLY A 197 -10.83 13.57 -14.73
CA GLY A 197 -9.79 12.63 -14.40
C GLY A 197 -9.14 12.00 -15.63
N ILE A 198 -7.83 11.73 -15.55
CA ILE A 198 -7.14 10.78 -16.43
C ILE A 198 -6.49 9.76 -15.52
N LEU A 199 -6.79 8.49 -15.71
CA LEU A 199 -6.08 7.39 -15.11
C LEU A 199 -5.03 6.87 -16.08
N PHE A 200 -3.78 6.83 -15.67
CA PHE A 200 -2.67 6.34 -16.49
C PHE A 200 -1.83 5.32 -15.72
N ASP A 201 -1.77 4.11 -16.24
CA ASP A 201 -0.92 3.03 -15.71
C ASP A 201 -0.62 2.02 -16.82
N LEU A 202 0.15 0.98 -16.51
CA LEU A 202 0.44 -0.10 -17.46
C LEU A 202 -0.88 -0.71 -18.00
N PRO A 203 -0.94 -1.13 -19.27
CA PRO A 203 -2.19 -1.59 -19.88
C PRO A 203 -2.91 -2.70 -19.09
N HIS A 204 -2.14 -3.63 -18.50
CA HIS A 204 -2.69 -4.71 -17.70
C HIS A 204 -3.14 -4.27 -16.29
N GLU A 205 -2.60 -3.16 -15.76
CA GLU A 205 -3.04 -2.60 -14.47
C GLU A 205 -4.39 -1.89 -14.59
N VAL A 206 -4.63 -1.21 -15.71
CA VAL A 206 -5.89 -0.48 -15.93
C VAL A 206 -6.99 -1.32 -16.58
N GLU A 207 -6.75 -2.58 -16.87
CA GLU A 207 -7.72 -3.48 -17.53
C GLU A 207 -9.07 -3.54 -16.82
N THR A 208 -9.07 -3.56 -15.49
CA THR A 208 -10.28 -3.60 -14.66
C THR A 208 -10.78 -2.24 -14.21
N ALA A 209 -10.08 -1.17 -14.55
CA ALA A 209 -10.40 0.18 -14.12
C ALA A 209 -11.78 0.68 -14.62
N PRO A 210 -12.20 0.44 -15.88
CA PRO A 210 -13.53 0.86 -16.34
C PRO A 210 -14.66 0.28 -15.49
N ASP A 211 -14.57 -1.00 -15.13
CA ASP A 211 -15.57 -1.66 -14.28
C ASP A 211 -15.56 -1.11 -12.85
N TYR A 212 -14.37 -0.84 -12.32
CA TYR A 212 -14.22 -0.23 -10.99
C TYR A 212 -14.82 1.18 -10.96
N LEU A 213 -14.46 2.04 -11.93
CA LEU A 213 -14.94 3.41 -12.02
C LEU A 213 -16.47 3.48 -12.24
N SER A 214 -17.02 2.58 -13.06
CA SER A 214 -18.48 2.45 -13.26
C SER A 214 -19.20 2.11 -11.95
N LYS A 215 -18.66 1.18 -11.15
CA LYS A 215 -19.18 0.86 -9.80
C LYS A 215 -19.09 2.05 -8.84
N GLN A 216 -18.14 2.96 -9.07
CA GLN A 216 -18.04 4.22 -8.33
C GLN A 216 -19.00 5.31 -8.86
N GLY A 217 -19.78 5.04 -9.90
CA GLY A 217 -20.71 5.99 -10.53
C GLY A 217 -20.03 7.01 -11.44
N LEU A 218 -18.86 6.66 -11.98
CA LEU A 218 -18.08 7.49 -12.91
C LEU A 218 -18.06 6.86 -14.30
N ASP A 219 -18.13 7.68 -15.34
CA ASP A 219 -18.08 7.27 -16.73
C ASP A 219 -16.80 7.78 -17.45
N GLU A 220 -16.64 7.42 -18.72
CA GLU A 220 -15.49 7.80 -19.56
C GLU A 220 -15.38 9.30 -19.84
N ASN A 221 -16.50 10.06 -19.72
CA ASN A 221 -16.49 11.52 -19.86
C ASN A 221 -15.93 12.21 -18.62
N GLN A 222 -16.00 11.55 -17.46
CA GLN A 222 -15.50 12.05 -16.19
C GLN A 222 -14.06 11.57 -15.93
N VAL A 223 -13.76 10.28 -16.22
CA VAL A 223 -12.42 9.71 -16.06
C VAL A 223 -12.02 8.94 -17.31
N LYS A 224 -11.03 9.45 -18.03
CA LYS A 224 -10.43 8.76 -19.17
C LYS A 224 -9.36 7.77 -18.69
N VAL A 225 -9.48 6.51 -19.11
CA VAL A 225 -8.47 5.47 -18.80
C VAL A 225 -7.51 5.32 -19.97
N ILE A 226 -6.20 5.39 -19.68
CA ILE A 226 -5.11 5.28 -20.68
C ILE A 226 -4.10 4.25 -20.19
N GLY A 227 -3.88 3.19 -20.96
CA GLY A 227 -2.79 2.23 -20.72
C GLY A 227 -1.51 2.69 -21.39
N GLY A 228 -0.38 2.68 -20.65
CA GLY A 228 0.94 3.03 -21.15
C GLY A 228 2.04 2.87 -20.12
N ASN A 229 3.28 3.08 -20.53
CA ASN A 229 4.45 2.95 -19.66
C ASN A 229 5.03 4.32 -19.33
N ALA A 230 4.99 4.72 -18.07
CA ALA A 230 5.49 6.03 -17.61
C ALA A 230 7.00 6.23 -17.83
N LEU A 231 7.76 5.15 -18.00
CA LEU A 231 9.19 5.23 -18.37
C LEU A 231 9.40 5.55 -19.85
N GLU A 232 8.38 5.44 -20.67
CA GLU A 232 8.44 5.72 -22.11
C GLU A 232 7.81 7.06 -22.43
N GLU A 233 6.54 7.25 -22.07
CA GLU A 233 5.79 8.48 -22.36
C GLU A 233 4.67 8.69 -21.31
N ILE A 234 4.49 9.95 -20.90
CA ILE A 234 3.32 10.42 -20.14
C ILE A 234 2.38 11.14 -21.12
N PRO A 235 1.09 10.76 -21.18
CA PRO A 235 0.13 11.39 -22.08
C PRO A 235 -0.12 12.86 -21.68
N LYS A 236 -0.47 13.70 -22.67
CA LYS A 236 -0.87 15.09 -22.45
C LYS A 236 -2.35 15.18 -22.09
N GLY A 237 -2.74 16.34 -21.56
CA GLY A 237 -4.14 16.68 -21.37
C GLY A 237 -4.56 16.94 -19.93
N ALA A 238 -3.64 16.91 -18.99
CA ALA A 238 -3.84 17.32 -17.61
C ALA A 238 -3.07 18.60 -17.29
N ASP A 239 -3.58 19.40 -16.39
CA ASP A 239 -2.92 20.56 -15.77
C ASP A 239 -2.27 20.20 -14.44
N ALA A 240 -2.65 19.06 -13.85
CA ALA A 240 -1.97 18.47 -12.70
C ALA A 240 -1.76 16.97 -12.86
N ILE A 241 -0.59 16.49 -12.44
CA ILE A 241 -0.27 15.06 -12.32
C ILE A 241 -0.15 14.72 -10.84
N VAL A 242 -0.93 13.75 -10.36
CA VAL A 242 -0.79 13.18 -9.04
C VAL A 242 -0.11 11.81 -9.12
N MET A 243 0.81 11.54 -8.20
CA MET A 243 1.50 10.26 -8.06
C MET A 243 1.47 9.84 -6.59
N LYS A 244 0.78 8.74 -6.27
CA LYS A 244 0.70 8.21 -4.90
C LYS A 244 1.53 6.92 -4.79
N TYR A 245 2.60 6.95 -3.97
CA TYR A 245 3.54 5.83 -3.78
C TYR A 245 4.20 5.30 -5.07
N PHE A 246 4.02 6.00 -6.17
CA PHE A 246 4.48 5.56 -7.49
C PHE A 246 6.00 5.68 -7.66
N LEU A 247 6.60 6.80 -7.26
CA LEU A 247 8.05 7.03 -7.45
C LEU A 247 8.94 6.18 -6.54
N SER A 248 8.37 5.58 -5.50
CA SER A 248 9.12 4.72 -4.57
C SER A 248 9.51 3.35 -5.15
N VAL A 249 8.91 2.95 -6.28
CA VAL A 249 9.24 1.67 -6.93
C VAL A 249 10.40 1.79 -7.93
N PHE A 250 10.88 3.02 -8.20
CA PHE A 250 11.89 3.29 -9.22
C PHE A 250 13.24 3.68 -8.62
N SER A 251 14.31 3.35 -9.36
CA SER A 251 15.65 3.93 -9.13
C SER A 251 15.61 5.45 -9.29
N SER A 252 16.63 6.16 -8.79
CA SER A 252 16.73 7.60 -9.00
C SER A 252 16.80 7.97 -10.48
N GLN A 253 17.48 7.15 -11.31
CA GLN A 253 17.58 7.36 -12.75
C GLN A 253 16.22 7.22 -13.45
N ASP A 254 15.44 6.18 -13.10
CA ASP A 254 14.11 5.99 -13.68
C ASP A 254 13.10 7.01 -13.16
N THR A 255 13.22 7.43 -11.90
CA THR A 255 12.45 8.57 -11.37
C THR A 255 12.67 9.83 -12.19
N ILE A 256 13.91 10.19 -12.55
CA ILE A 256 14.23 11.33 -13.41
C ILE A 256 13.60 11.17 -14.81
N LYS A 257 13.58 9.95 -15.38
CA LYS A 257 12.90 9.70 -16.67
C LYS A 257 11.40 9.98 -16.58
N VAL A 258 10.72 9.45 -15.56
CA VAL A 258 9.30 9.68 -15.32
C VAL A 258 9.02 11.18 -15.16
N LEU A 259 9.76 11.89 -14.31
CA LEU A 259 9.57 13.31 -14.05
C LEU A 259 9.85 14.15 -15.32
N THR A 260 10.85 13.77 -16.11
CA THR A 260 11.10 14.40 -17.42
C THR A 260 9.91 14.20 -18.38
N GLY A 261 9.28 13.04 -18.36
CA GLY A 261 8.03 12.74 -19.06
C GLY A 261 6.89 13.64 -18.59
N CYS A 262 6.71 13.78 -17.28
CA CYS A 262 5.72 14.69 -16.69
C CYS A 262 5.91 16.13 -17.15
N LYS A 263 7.16 16.64 -17.15
CA LYS A 263 7.46 17.99 -17.61
C LYS A 263 7.07 18.22 -19.08
N LYS A 264 7.26 17.23 -19.95
CA LYS A 264 6.88 17.30 -21.36
C LYS A 264 5.35 17.24 -21.58
N ALA A 265 4.64 16.56 -20.68
CA ALA A 265 3.19 16.36 -20.77
C ALA A 265 2.40 17.55 -20.22
N LEU A 266 2.92 18.21 -19.20
CA LEU A 266 2.26 19.31 -18.49
C LEU A 266 2.36 20.63 -19.27
N PRO A 267 1.35 21.52 -19.15
CA PRO A 267 1.45 22.90 -19.59
C PRO A 267 2.48 23.68 -18.73
N LYS A 268 2.82 24.91 -19.18
CA LYS A 268 3.84 25.75 -18.53
C LYS A 268 3.58 26.00 -17.03
N GLU A 269 2.32 26.08 -16.62
CA GLU A 269 1.92 26.30 -15.23
C GLU A 269 1.43 25.00 -14.55
N GLY A 270 1.66 23.86 -15.21
CA GLY A 270 1.26 22.56 -14.71
C GLY A 270 2.01 22.13 -13.46
N LYS A 271 1.37 21.30 -12.66
CA LYS A 271 1.90 20.86 -11.36
C LYS A 271 2.03 19.35 -11.25
N VAL A 272 2.99 18.92 -10.46
CA VAL A 272 3.09 17.54 -10.00
C VAL A 272 2.84 17.51 -8.50
N ILE A 273 1.92 16.66 -8.09
CA ILE A 273 1.55 16.42 -6.69
C ILE A 273 2.04 15.01 -6.32
N LEU A 274 3.11 14.95 -5.55
CA LEU A 274 3.61 13.70 -5.01
C LEU A 274 2.95 13.42 -3.66
N LEU A 275 2.28 12.27 -3.56
CA LEU A 275 1.67 11.74 -2.34
C LEU A 275 2.51 10.57 -1.85
N GLN A 276 3.29 10.79 -0.79
CA GLN A 276 4.30 9.82 -0.37
C GLN A 276 4.51 9.83 1.14
N THR A 277 4.82 8.68 1.71
CA THR A 277 5.42 8.61 3.03
C THR A 277 6.92 8.91 2.91
N LEU A 278 7.37 9.93 3.62
CA LEU A 278 8.77 10.33 3.61
C LEU A 278 9.56 9.57 4.68
N VAL A 279 10.81 9.24 4.38
CA VAL A 279 11.74 8.80 5.42
C VAL A 279 12.09 10.01 6.29
N PRO A 280 11.83 9.96 7.60
CA PRO A 280 12.11 11.10 8.45
C PRO A 280 13.61 11.34 8.56
N PRO A 281 14.04 12.60 8.77
CA PRO A 281 15.44 12.92 8.97
C PRO A 281 15.99 12.22 10.22
N ARG A 282 17.31 12.04 10.26
CA ARG A 282 17.98 11.38 11.39
C ARG A 282 17.59 12.03 12.73
N GLY A 283 17.13 11.21 13.67
CA GLY A 283 16.71 11.67 15.02
C GLY A 283 15.25 12.09 15.14
N ALA A 284 14.48 12.09 14.07
CA ALA A 284 13.03 12.30 14.11
C ALA A 284 12.29 11.07 14.71
N PRO A 285 11.03 11.21 15.11
CA PRO A 285 10.21 10.08 15.56
C PRO A 285 10.21 8.95 14.54
N VAL A 286 10.23 7.71 15.04
CA VAL A 286 10.35 6.51 14.18
C VAL A 286 8.99 5.95 13.75
N GLU A 287 7.88 6.44 14.30
CA GLU A 287 6.53 5.93 14.05
C GLU A 287 5.58 7.11 13.83
N TYR A 288 4.73 7.00 12.82
CA TYR A 288 3.66 7.95 12.56
C TYR A 288 2.40 7.60 13.37
N PRO A 289 1.46 8.57 13.57
CA PRO A 289 0.22 8.34 14.33
C PRO A 289 -0.64 7.18 13.81
N ASP A 290 -0.52 6.83 12.54
CA ASP A 290 -1.19 5.68 11.90
C ASP A 290 -0.47 4.34 12.08
N GLY A 291 0.60 4.29 12.89
CA GLY A 291 1.39 3.10 13.15
C GLY A 291 2.45 2.78 12.08
N THR A 292 2.56 3.59 11.03
CA THR A 292 3.56 3.37 9.98
C THR A 292 4.98 3.62 10.51
N ILE A 293 5.90 2.69 10.22
CA ILE A 293 7.33 2.81 10.48
C ILE A 293 8.06 2.96 9.14
N PRO A 294 8.33 4.19 8.67
CA PRO A 294 8.85 4.44 7.32
C PRO A 294 10.14 3.70 6.98
N ALA A 295 11.03 3.55 7.97
CA ALA A 295 12.28 2.84 7.77
C ALA A 295 12.09 1.35 7.45
N LEU A 296 11.10 0.68 8.07
CA LEU A 296 10.75 -0.71 7.76
C LEU A 296 10.06 -0.82 6.39
N ALA A 297 9.19 0.13 6.07
CA ALA A 297 8.56 0.17 4.76
C ALA A 297 9.58 0.43 3.64
N ALA A 298 10.64 1.21 3.89
CA ALA A 298 11.76 1.37 2.95
C ALA A 298 12.49 0.04 2.71
N VAL A 299 12.69 -0.80 3.74
CA VAL A 299 13.25 -2.15 3.57
C VAL A 299 12.31 -3.03 2.74
N GLN A 300 10.99 -2.95 2.97
CA GLN A 300 9.99 -3.67 2.15
C GLN A 300 10.12 -3.28 0.66
N MET A 301 10.26 -1.99 0.34
CA MET A 301 10.47 -1.54 -1.04
C MET A 301 11.76 -2.10 -1.64
N MET A 302 12.86 -2.13 -0.88
CA MET A 302 14.12 -2.72 -1.31
C MET A 302 14.00 -4.23 -1.56
N VAL A 303 13.22 -4.94 -0.76
CA VAL A 303 12.97 -6.39 -0.92
C VAL A 303 12.19 -6.67 -2.21
N THR A 304 11.29 -5.79 -2.64
CA THR A 304 10.34 -6.06 -3.72
C THR A 304 10.66 -5.39 -5.04
N ASN A 305 11.41 -4.26 -5.05
CA ASN A 305 11.58 -3.45 -6.26
C ASN A 305 13.04 -3.07 -6.52
N PRO A 306 13.50 -3.13 -7.79
CA PRO A 306 14.86 -2.76 -8.17
C PRO A 306 15.13 -1.28 -7.93
N GLY A 307 16.03 -0.96 -6.98
CA GLY A 307 16.35 0.42 -6.61
C GLY A 307 15.17 1.21 -6.03
N GLY A 308 14.07 0.52 -5.72
CA GLY A 308 12.93 1.09 -5.03
C GLY A 308 13.24 1.31 -3.55
N TYR A 309 13.03 2.53 -3.05
CA TYR A 309 13.08 2.84 -1.64
C TYR A 309 12.32 4.14 -1.34
N TRP A 310 11.91 4.26 -0.12
CA TRP A 310 11.35 5.52 0.34
C TRP A 310 12.47 6.52 0.60
N ARG A 311 12.24 7.75 0.18
CA ARG A 311 13.22 8.83 0.21
C ARG A 311 12.84 9.87 1.24
N THR A 312 13.81 10.64 1.67
CA THR A 312 13.62 11.85 2.45
C THR A 312 13.01 12.97 1.58
N GLU A 313 12.47 14.00 2.20
CA GLU A 313 12.02 15.22 1.52
C GLU A 313 13.12 15.81 0.63
N GLN A 314 14.33 15.91 1.15
CA GLN A 314 15.47 16.48 0.44
C GLN A 314 15.84 15.67 -0.82
N GLU A 315 15.82 14.33 -0.74
CA GLU A 315 16.11 13.47 -1.89
C GLU A 315 15.06 13.60 -2.99
N TYR A 316 13.76 13.69 -2.64
CA TYR A 316 12.72 13.97 -3.63
C TYR A 316 12.90 15.36 -4.24
N LYS A 317 13.15 16.38 -3.43
CA LYS A 317 13.40 17.75 -3.92
C LYS A 317 14.51 17.77 -4.96
N GLU A 318 15.66 17.13 -4.69
CA GLU A 318 16.80 17.07 -5.61
C GLU A 318 16.45 16.36 -6.94
N LEU A 319 15.68 15.27 -6.90
CA LEU A 319 15.22 14.56 -8.10
C LEU A 319 14.30 15.43 -8.97
N PHE A 320 13.36 16.14 -8.33
CA PHE A 320 12.46 17.04 -9.03
C PHE A 320 13.20 18.25 -9.62
N GLU A 321 14.11 18.89 -8.88
CA GLU A 321 14.95 20.00 -9.36
C GLU A 321 15.80 19.57 -10.55
N THR A 322 16.42 18.38 -10.48
CA THR A 322 17.19 17.79 -11.60
C THR A 322 16.31 17.58 -12.84
N SER A 323 15.02 17.32 -12.65
CA SER A 323 14.05 17.10 -13.72
C SER A 323 13.37 18.37 -14.22
N GLY A 324 13.76 19.55 -13.68
CA GLY A 324 13.26 20.86 -14.07
C GLY A 324 11.95 21.26 -13.42
N PHE A 325 11.76 20.87 -12.18
CA PHE A 325 10.67 21.32 -11.30
C PHE A 325 11.23 22.06 -10.10
N GLN A 326 10.41 22.87 -9.45
CA GLN A 326 10.70 23.48 -8.16
C GLN A 326 9.65 23.07 -7.13
N LEU A 327 10.10 22.86 -5.89
CA LEU A 327 9.22 22.58 -4.76
C LEU A 327 8.48 23.85 -4.34
N GLU A 328 7.14 23.78 -4.32
CA GLU A 328 6.28 24.89 -3.89
C GLU A 328 5.81 24.71 -2.45
N LYS A 329 5.36 23.49 -2.11
CA LYS A 329 4.76 23.20 -0.80
C LYS A 329 5.11 21.80 -0.34
N VAL A 330 5.27 21.66 0.99
CA VAL A 330 5.23 20.38 1.70
C VAL A 330 4.14 20.47 2.75
N ILE A 331 3.18 19.57 2.70
CA ILE A 331 2.03 19.55 3.61
C ILE A 331 1.95 18.18 4.27
N TYR A 332 2.03 18.17 5.59
CA TYR A 332 1.86 16.96 6.40
C TYR A 332 0.39 16.77 6.73
N THR A 333 -0.16 15.60 6.42
CA THR A 333 -1.60 15.32 6.59
C THR A 333 -1.97 14.93 8.02
N GLY A 334 -1.02 14.87 8.95
CA GLY A 334 -1.23 14.31 10.28
C GLY A 334 -1.19 12.77 10.33
N THR A 335 -1.00 12.12 9.18
CA THR A 335 -0.74 10.68 9.03
C THR A 335 0.66 10.44 8.46
N SER A 336 0.98 9.23 8.04
CA SER A 336 2.23 8.95 7.33
C SER A 336 2.29 9.56 5.92
N LEU A 337 1.16 9.96 5.34
CA LEU A 337 1.12 10.57 4.02
C LEU A 337 1.57 12.03 4.08
N THR A 338 2.45 12.42 3.17
CA THR A 338 2.88 13.80 2.93
C THR A 338 2.53 14.19 1.49
N VAL A 339 2.07 15.42 1.32
CA VAL A 339 1.84 16.05 0.01
C VAL A 339 3.03 16.94 -0.31
N MET A 340 3.66 16.71 -1.45
CA MET A 340 4.68 17.60 -2.01
C MET A 340 4.19 18.14 -3.35
N GLU A 341 4.01 19.44 -3.47
CA GLU A 341 3.60 20.11 -4.71
C GLU A 341 4.82 20.73 -5.39
N PHE A 342 4.94 20.44 -6.68
CA PHE A 342 6.00 20.95 -7.52
C PHE A 342 5.42 21.65 -8.76
N SER A 343 6.03 22.76 -9.17
CA SER A 343 5.74 23.46 -10.42
C SER A 343 6.87 23.28 -11.44
N THR A 344 6.56 23.42 -12.73
CA THR A 344 7.58 23.39 -13.78
C THR A 344 8.47 24.63 -13.70
N LEU A 345 9.78 24.46 -13.75
CA LEU A 345 10.71 25.56 -13.98
C LEU A 345 10.57 26.08 -15.41
N SER A 346 10.49 27.41 -15.57
CA SER A 346 10.35 28.14 -16.83
C SER A 346 11.52 27.89 -17.80
#